data_ee8071c25d17fbee8dd94a7fb0810776
#
_entry.id   ee8071c25d17fbee8dd94a7fb0810776
#
_cell.length_a   1.000
_cell.length_b   1.000
_cell.length_c   1.000
_cell.angle_alpha   90.00
_cell.angle_beta   90.00
_cell.angle_gamma   90.00
#
_symmetry.space_group_name_H-M   'P 1'
#
loop_
_entity.id
_entity.type
_entity.pdbx_description
1 polymer ?
#
loop_
_entity_poly.entity_id
_entity_poly.type
_entity_poly.pdbx_seq_one_letter_code
_entity_poly.pdbx_strand_id
1 'polypeptide(L)'
;MPNKLRNSILLWLLLFTLFLAFSPNYRWLHDKGTTPYGADFLHEWVGARIVLEGESQNLYDLELFQARQKDSHTLGFQWDKNSFFPPVYPPIHYIAFTPFALIPYRWAVLLWLGILIALTIFAAHQLQNIAMRYASIQDGDPKHRRAIHNAILFAVFLFPPILASLTLGQKSVLWLVLFNSTWQLLLNKRPLSAGFVFGLLSIKPTLFFLLPLVLLSRGQLKFFLGASITVVTLWGGGLLLLPTETWLGFLEVARGSSTYASVNGYRLDWSCNLLALAYASPISYQAWLKQSFCTILAIYCLICCFEKRNTDILSPEKLLLVLCVTFLLSPHAYSYDLCLFLLPIVSIFAQQPRVGFVYFALLAIAIATATAFLNLFSLPILPVLLLVIVSELRLKSLLSRGKENAQRSNPEAKLSLHAPSAWQFP
;
A
#
# COMPACT_ATOMS: atom_id res chain seq x y z
N MET A 1 -3.41 -31.11 7.49
CA MET A 1 -2.64 -30.71 8.68
C MET A 1 -3.57 -30.69 9.89
N PRO A 2 -3.26 -31.36 11.02
CA PRO A 2 -4.11 -31.35 12.21
C PRO A 2 -4.30 -29.91 12.72
N ASN A 3 -5.48 -29.58 13.23
CA ASN A 3 -5.77 -28.20 13.69
C ASN A 3 -4.78 -27.72 14.78
N LYS A 4 -4.30 -28.64 15.64
CA LYS A 4 -3.28 -28.32 16.67
C LYS A 4 -1.98 -27.83 16.06
N LEU A 5 -1.47 -28.49 15.00
CA LEU A 5 -0.22 -28.09 14.36
C LEU A 5 -0.34 -26.73 13.64
N ARG A 6 -1.49 -26.47 12.99
CA ARG A 6 -1.80 -25.20 12.39
C ARG A 6 -1.80 -24.07 13.43
N ASN A 7 -2.48 -24.27 14.55
CA ASN A 7 -2.57 -23.27 15.61
C ASN A 7 -1.18 -23.01 16.25
N SER A 8 -0.36 -24.05 16.39
CA SER A 8 1.02 -23.88 16.86
C SER A 8 1.86 -23.08 15.89
N ILE A 9 1.77 -23.34 14.58
CA ILE A 9 2.49 -22.56 13.55
C ILE A 9 2.03 -21.10 13.58
N LEU A 10 0.72 -20.84 13.66
CA LEU A 10 0.19 -19.49 13.75
C LEU A 10 0.67 -18.77 15.01
N LEU A 11 0.70 -19.44 16.13
CA LEU A 11 1.23 -18.89 17.38
C LEU A 11 2.72 -18.56 17.25
N TRP A 12 3.52 -19.47 16.68
CA TRP A 12 4.94 -19.23 16.46
C TRP A 12 5.20 -18.07 15.46
N LEU A 13 4.41 -17.97 14.39
CA LEU A 13 4.48 -16.85 13.47
C LEU A 13 4.12 -15.53 14.15
N LEU A 14 3.06 -15.53 14.95
CA LEU A 14 2.67 -14.35 15.73
C LEU A 14 3.78 -13.95 16.72
N LEU A 15 4.31 -14.91 17.49
CA LEU A 15 5.41 -14.66 18.43
C LEU A 15 6.67 -14.16 17.71
N PHE A 16 7.01 -14.73 16.56
CA PHE A 16 8.13 -14.29 15.74
C PHE A 16 7.91 -12.87 15.19
N THR A 17 6.70 -12.56 14.71
CA THR A 17 6.34 -11.23 14.25
C THR A 17 6.41 -10.21 15.38
N LEU A 18 5.89 -10.56 16.56
CA LEU A 18 6.01 -9.75 17.75
C LEU A 18 7.48 -9.53 18.14
N PHE A 19 8.28 -10.60 18.13
CA PHE A 19 9.72 -10.51 18.39
C PHE A 19 10.41 -9.56 17.40
N LEU A 20 10.15 -9.69 16.10
CA LEU A 20 10.70 -8.78 15.09
C LEU A 20 10.21 -7.33 15.25
N ALA A 21 8.93 -7.14 15.60
CA ALA A 21 8.37 -5.82 15.82
C ALA A 21 8.92 -5.14 17.08
N PHE A 22 9.14 -5.89 18.15
CA PHE A 22 9.57 -5.35 19.45
C PHE A 22 11.08 -5.41 19.68
N SER A 23 11.82 -6.27 18.98
CA SER A 23 13.26 -6.43 19.16
C SER A 23 14.07 -5.14 18.91
N PRO A 24 13.87 -4.39 17.80
CA PRO A 24 14.52 -3.10 17.61
C PRO A 24 14.10 -2.08 18.67
N ASN A 25 12.83 -2.10 19.05
CA ASN A 25 12.27 -1.20 20.04
C ASN A 25 12.73 -1.55 21.48
N TYR A 26 13.03 -2.84 21.75
CA TYR A 26 13.59 -3.26 23.02
C TYR A 26 15.03 -2.75 23.23
N ARG A 27 15.89 -2.84 22.21
CA ARG A 27 17.24 -2.25 22.23
C ARG A 27 17.16 -0.77 22.51
N TRP A 28 16.20 -0.07 21.90
CA TRP A 28 16.01 1.34 22.11
C TRP A 28 15.58 1.69 23.56
N LEU A 29 14.79 0.86 24.22
CA LEU A 29 14.43 1.06 25.65
C LEU A 29 15.65 0.98 26.57
N HIS A 30 16.68 0.25 26.17
CA HIS A 30 17.89 0.01 26.96
C HIS A 30 19.10 0.82 26.50
N ASP A 31 19.23 1.06 25.20
CA ASP A 31 20.26 1.93 24.65
C ASP A 31 19.70 3.35 24.56
N LYS A 32 20.45 4.35 24.99
CA LYS A 32 20.16 5.78 24.73
C LYS A 32 20.26 6.01 23.21
N GLY A 33 19.29 5.43 22.51
CA GLY A 33 19.40 5.10 21.11
C GLY A 33 19.17 6.27 20.17
N THR A 34 19.59 6.07 18.96
CA THR A 34 19.50 7.03 17.84
C THR A 34 18.08 7.17 17.30
N THR A 35 17.18 6.21 17.56
CA THR A 35 15.82 6.19 17.02
C THR A 35 14.79 6.09 18.15
N PRO A 36 13.71 6.88 18.14
CA PRO A 36 12.67 6.81 19.17
C PRO A 36 11.87 5.52 19.06
N TYR A 37 11.40 5.04 20.21
CA TYR A 37 10.46 3.92 20.26
C TYR A 37 9.20 4.22 19.46
N GLY A 38 8.79 3.30 18.58
CA GLY A 38 7.69 3.54 17.64
C GLY A 38 8.06 4.46 16.48
N ALA A 39 9.33 4.86 16.36
CA ALA A 39 9.88 5.63 15.24
C ALA A 39 8.93 6.71 14.69
N ASP A 40 8.30 6.43 13.54
CA ASP A 40 7.44 7.40 12.86
C ASP A 40 6.15 7.74 13.62
N PHE A 41 5.70 6.88 14.58
CA PHE A 41 4.56 7.22 15.43
C PHE A 41 4.84 8.47 16.31
N LEU A 42 6.10 8.81 16.53
CA LEU A 42 6.46 9.99 17.32
C LEU A 42 5.91 11.27 16.70
N HIS A 43 6.01 11.44 15.38
CA HIS A 43 5.48 12.67 14.76
C HIS A 43 3.96 12.75 14.80
N GLU A 44 3.26 11.59 14.79
CA GLU A 44 1.83 11.52 14.95
C GLU A 44 1.40 12.03 16.34
N TRP A 45 2.06 11.49 17.37
CA TRP A 45 1.76 11.83 18.74
C TRP A 45 2.09 13.30 19.05
N VAL A 46 3.26 13.79 18.60
CA VAL A 46 3.67 15.18 18.79
C VAL A 46 2.72 16.14 18.06
N GLY A 47 2.40 15.87 16.79
CA GLY A 47 1.47 16.74 16.05
C GLY A 47 0.07 16.74 16.66
N ALA A 48 -0.42 15.57 17.10
CA ALA A 48 -1.69 15.49 17.82
C ALA A 48 -1.65 16.24 19.17
N ARG A 49 -0.51 16.24 19.85
CA ARG A 49 -0.31 16.97 21.12
C ARG A 49 -0.38 18.49 20.90
N ILE A 50 0.27 19.00 19.85
CA ILE A 50 0.20 20.42 19.47
C ILE A 50 -1.25 20.82 19.17
N VAL A 51 -2.02 19.97 18.47
CA VAL A 51 -3.45 20.21 18.22
C VAL A 51 -4.26 20.25 19.52
N LEU A 52 -4.04 19.31 20.46
CA LEU A 52 -4.74 19.26 21.74
C LEU A 52 -4.43 20.45 22.63
N GLU A 53 -3.23 20.98 22.59
CA GLU A 53 -2.80 22.14 23.35
C GLU A 53 -3.32 23.46 22.79
N GLY A 54 -4.05 23.42 21.66
CA GLY A 54 -4.62 24.59 21.00
C GLY A 54 -3.63 25.40 20.18
N GLU A 55 -2.43 24.83 19.92
CA GLU A 55 -1.34 25.47 19.17
C GLU A 55 -1.31 25.03 17.69
N SER A 56 -2.44 24.60 17.14
CA SER A 56 -2.51 24.01 15.80
C SER A 56 -2.01 24.93 14.68
N GLN A 57 -2.07 26.27 14.84
CA GLN A 57 -1.50 27.24 13.91
C GLN A 57 0.03 27.06 13.73
N ASN A 58 0.72 26.51 14.72
CA ASN A 58 2.17 26.26 14.73
C ASN A 58 2.52 24.81 14.35
N LEU A 59 1.55 24.01 13.93
CA LEU A 59 1.73 22.57 13.64
C LEU A 59 2.83 22.31 12.60
N TYR A 60 3.02 23.21 11.66
CA TYR A 60 3.99 23.10 10.58
C TYR A 60 5.23 24.01 10.76
N ASP A 61 5.38 24.63 11.92
CA ASP A 61 6.64 25.25 12.32
C ASP A 61 7.65 24.14 12.65
N LEU A 62 8.66 24.02 11.82
CA LEU A 62 9.64 22.93 11.90
C LEU A 62 10.51 23.03 13.16
N GLU A 63 10.85 24.23 13.61
CA GLU A 63 11.68 24.45 14.79
C GLU A 63 10.90 24.06 16.06
N LEU A 64 9.65 24.52 16.17
CA LEU A 64 8.77 24.11 17.26
C LEU A 64 8.52 22.62 17.25
N PHE A 65 8.21 22.04 16.08
CA PHE A 65 7.91 20.64 15.96
C PHE A 65 9.12 19.76 16.34
N GLN A 66 10.33 20.17 15.92
CA GLN A 66 11.58 19.51 16.31
C GLN A 66 11.82 19.65 17.82
N ALA A 67 11.65 20.83 18.38
CA ALA A 67 11.81 21.08 19.81
C ALA A 67 10.88 20.18 20.64
N ARG A 68 9.60 20.05 20.24
CA ARG A 68 8.62 19.15 20.88
C ARG A 68 9.03 17.67 20.79
N GLN A 69 9.62 17.24 19.66
CA GLN A 69 10.14 15.87 19.53
C GLN A 69 11.41 15.62 20.35
N LYS A 70 12.12 16.63 20.79
CA LYS A 70 13.33 16.54 21.62
C LYS A 70 13.08 16.79 23.10
N ASP A 71 11.87 17.16 23.48
CA ASP A 71 11.51 17.38 24.89
C ASP A 71 11.47 16.06 25.66
N SER A 72 12.60 15.75 26.28
CA SER A 72 12.76 14.52 27.06
C SER A 72 11.89 14.50 28.31
N HIS A 73 11.43 15.64 28.82
CA HIS A 73 10.54 15.70 29.97
C HIS A 73 9.14 15.17 29.58
N THR A 74 8.60 15.64 28.46
CA THR A 74 7.29 15.19 27.97
C THR A 74 7.34 13.77 27.41
N LEU A 75 8.41 13.38 26.74
CA LEU A 75 8.55 12.06 26.13
C LEU A 75 8.97 10.97 27.11
N GLY A 76 9.71 11.33 28.17
CA GLY A 76 10.29 10.40 29.12
C GLY A 76 11.59 9.73 28.64
N PHE A 77 12.21 10.21 27.55
CA PHE A 77 13.47 9.69 27.00
C PHE A 77 14.20 10.74 26.12
N GLN A 78 15.45 10.43 25.81
CA GLN A 78 16.27 11.21 24.87
C GLN A 78 16.61 10.36 23.66
N TRP A 79 16.67 10.98 22.48
CA TRP A 79 17.07 10.34 21.23
C TRP A 79 17.94 11.27 20.40
N ASP A 80 18.44 10.82 19.22
CA ASP A 80 19.38 11.57 18.39
C ASP A 80 18.96 13.01 18.17
N LYS A 81 19.85 13.94 18.52
CA LYS A 81 19.60 15.39 18.45
C LYS A 81 19.48 15.91 17.02
N ASN A 82 20.15 15.24 16.07
CA ASN A 82 20.27 15.71 14.69
C ASN A 82 19.14 15.21 13.77
N SER A 83 18.42 14.19 14.20
CA SER A 83 17.33 13.62 13.43
C SER A 83 15.98 14.10 13.94
N PHE A 84 15.00 14.30 13.06
CA PHE A 84 13.61 14.51 13.45
C PHE A 84 12.67 14.01 12.36
N PHE A 85 11.39 13.82 12.70
CA PHE A 85 10.34 13.39 11.79
C PHE A 85 9.44 14.59 11.48
N PRO A 86 9.54 15.20 10.29
CA PRO A 86 8.78 16.40 9.96
C PRO A 86 7.28 16.13 9.81
N PRO A 87 6.41 17.14 10.07
CA PRO A 87 4.98 17.03 9.86
C PRO A 87 4.66 17.09 8.37
N VAL A 88 4.39 15.92 7.74
CA VAL A 88 4.15 15.79 6.29
C VAL A 88 2.70 15.46 5.93
N TYR A 89 1.87 15.17 6.91
CA TYR A 89 0.46 14.81 6.69
C TYR A 89 -0.45 16.02 6.77
N PRO A 90 -1.65 15.99 6.13
CA PRO A 90 -2.62 17.07 6.27
C PRO A 90 -3.12 17.22 7.72
N PRO A 91 -3.59 18.42 8.13
CA PRO A 91 -3.97 18.70 9.52
C PRO A 91 -4.99 17.72 10.11
N ILE A 92 -5.95 17.26 9.30
CA ILE A 92 -6.97 16.28 9.71
C ILE A 92 -6.37 14.97 10.23
N HIS A 93 -5.17 14.62 9.76
CA HIS A 93 -4.46 13.45 10.20
C HIS A 93 -4.12 13.53 11.70
N TYR A 94 -3.59 14.66 12.14
CA TYR A 94 -3.22 14.87 13.53
C TYR A 94 -4.44 14.95 14.46
N ILE A 95 -5.57 15.47 13.97
CA ILE A 95 -6.85 15.39 14.70
C ILE A 95 -7.22 13.93 14.98
N ALA A 96 -7.08 13.05 14.01
CA ALA A 96 -7.40 11.63 14.17
C ALA A 96 -6.51 10.92 15.22
N PHE A 97 -5.32 11.46 15.49
CA PHE A 97 -4.39 10.93 16.49
C PHE A 97 -4.50 11.59 17.88
N THR A 98 -5.37 12.61 18.05
CA THR A 98 -5.54 13.26 19.35
C THR A 98 -5.91 12.31 20.50
N PRO A 99 -6.68 11.21 20.30
CA PRO A 99 -6.91 10.25 21.40
C PRO A 99 -5.64 9.61 21.97
N PHE A 100 -4.62 9.39 21.14
CA PHE A 100 -3.33 8.88 21.58
C PHE A 100 -2.51 9.91 22.33
N ALA A 101 -2.66 11.19 22.00
CA ALA A 101 -1.96 12.29 22.67
C ALA A 101 -2.51 12.62 24.05
N LEU A 102 -3.67 12.06 24.45
CA LEU A 102 -4.23 12.18 25.80
C LEU A 102 -3.45 11.34 26.84
N ILE A 103 -2.66 10.38 26.42
CA ILE A 103 -1.88 9.49 27.28
C ILE A 103 -0.38 9.69 27.04
N PRO A 104 0.48 9.39 28.05
CA PRO A 104 1.93 9.50 27.89
C PRO A 104 2.44 8.70 26.69
N TYR A 105 3.43 9.23 25.99
CA TYR A 105 3.95 8.67 24.73
C TYR A 105 4.23 7.17 24.79
N ARG A 106 4.91 6.68 25.84
CA ARG A 106 5.25 5.27 26.01
C ARG A 106 4.03 4.32 25.97
N TRP A 107 2.91 4.74 26.52
CA TRP A 107 1.66 3.96 26.51
C TRP A 107 0.92 4.12 25.20
N ALA A 108 0.95 5.32 24.62
CA ALA A 108 0.39 5.59 23.32
C ALA A 108 1.01 4.72 22.23
N VAL A 109 2.34 4.59 22.20
CA VAL A 109 3.03 3.76 21.20
C VAL A 109 2.77 2.27 21.41
N LEU A 110 2.70 1.78 22.64
CA LEU A 110 2.34 0.39 22.91
C LEU A 110 0.92 0.06 22.46
N LEU A 111 -0.03 0.96 22.76
CA LEU A 111 -1.41 0.85 22.28
C LEU A 111 -1.46 0.85 20.75
N TRP A 112 -0.74 1.77 20.11
CA TRP A 112 -0.67 1.86 18.66
C TRP A 112 -0.11 0.58 18.02
N LEU A 113 0.99 0.06 18.53
CA LEU A 113 1.57 -1.21 18.05
C LEU A 113 0.62 -2.38 18.25
N GLY A 114 -0.10 -2.43 19.36
CA GLY A 114 -1.16 -3.41 19.60
C GLY A 114 -2.28 -3.32 18.54
N ILE A 115 -2.70 -2.11 18.20
CA ILE A 115 -3.67 -1.85 17.13
C ILE A 115 -3.12 -2.32 15.79
N LEU A 116 -1.87 -2.00 15.44
CA LEU A 116 -1.27 -2.43 14.17
C LEU A 116 -1.20 -3.96 14.05
N ILE A 117 -0.91 -4.67 15.14
CA ILE A 117 -0.92 -6.14 15.17
C ILE A 117 -2.34 -6.67 14.93
N ALA A 118 -3.33 -6.11 15.61
CA ALA A 118 -4.73 -6.49 15.41
C ALA A 118 -5.20 -6.23 13.98
N LEU A 119 -4.82 -5.08 13.39
CA LEU A 119 -5.09 -4.74 12.00
C LEU A 119 -4.39 -5.69 11.03
N THR A 120 -3.18 -6.17 11.35
CA THR A 120 -2.47 -7.17 10.52
C THR A 120 -3.23 -8.50 10.48
N ILE A 121 -3.71 -8.97 11.64
CA ILE A 121 -4.54 -10.18 11.73
C ILE A 121 -5.83 -10.00 10.93
N PHE A 122 -6.46 -8.84 11.06
CA PHE A 122 -7.70 -8.53 10.34
C PHE A 122 -7.46 -8.43 8.82
N ALA A 123 -6.36 -7.79 8.38
CA ALA A 123 -5.96 -7.73 6.98
C ALA A 123 -5.75 -9.14 6.39
N ALA A 124 -5.08 -10.03 7.13
CA ALA A 124 -4.91 -11.42 6.71
C ALA A 124 -6.25 -12.12 6.50
N HIS A 125 -7.19 -11.95 7.42
CA HIS A 125 -8.55 -12.50 7.29
C HIS A 125 -9.31 -11.92 6.09
N GLN A 126 -9.21 -10.61 5.86
CA GLN A 126 -9.80 -9.97 4.68
C GLN A 126 -9.23 -10.53 3.37
N LEU A 127 -7.90 -10.66 3.28
CA LEU A 127 -7.22 -11.19 2.11
C LEU A 127 -7.62 -12.66 1.83
N GLN A 128 -7.78 -13.47 2.88
CA GLN A 128 -8.30 -14.83 2.74
C GLN A 128 -9.72 -14.85 2.15
N ASN A 129 -10.59 -14.00 2.65
CA ASN A 129 -11.98 -13.89 2.15
C ASN A 129 -12.01 -13.42 0.69
N ILE A 130 -11.15 -12.46 0.32
CA ILE A 130 -11.01 -11.97 -1.06
C ILE A 130 -10.48 -13.09 -1.97
N ALA A 131 -9.41 -13.78 -1.56
CA ALA A 131 -8.82 -14.88 -2.32
C ALA A 131 -9.83 -16.00 -2.62
N MET A 132 -10.64 -16.36 -1.62
CA MET A 132 -11.67 -17.39 -1.79
C MET A 132 -12.75 -17.03 -2.82
N ARG A 133 -12.94 -15.76 -3.13
CA ARG A 133 -13.84 -15.29 -4.20
C ARG A 133 -13.22 -15.40 -5.59
N TYR A 134 -11.90 -15.34 -5.66
CA TYR A 134 -11.15 -15.47 -6.90
C TYR A 134 -10.74 -16.92 -7.19
N ALA A 135 -10.65 -17.77 -6.18
CA ALA A 135 -10.44 -19.20 -6.38
C ALA A 135 -11.61 -19.77 -7.20
N SER A 136 -11.27 -20.43 -8.30
CA SER A 136 -12.30 -21.00 -9.18
C SER A 136 -13.15 -22.01 -8.40
N ILE A 137 -14.46 -21.97 -8.68
CA ILE A 137 -15.47 -22.89 -8.06
C ILE A 137 -15.15 -24.37 -8.36
N GLN A 138 -14.31 -24.64 -9.35
CA GLN A 138 -13.85 -25.99 -9.71
C GLN A 138 -12.97 -26.67 -8.65
N ASP A 139 -12.30 -25.90 -7.77
CA ASP A 139 -11.48 -26.45 -6.70
C ASP A 139 -12.31 -26.67 -5.41
N GLY A 140 -13.30 -27.54 -5.47
CA GLY A 140 -14.05 -27.98 -4.29
C GLY A 140 -13.20 -28.76 -3.26
N ASP A 141 -11.90 -29.01 -3.56
CA ASP A 141 -11.00 -29.74 -2.66
C ASP A 141 -10.71 -28.92 -1.39
N PRO A 142 -11.14 -29.38 -0.21
CA PRO A 142 -10.85 -28.72 1.06
C PRO A 142 -9.34 -28.57 1.34
N LYS A 143 -8.51 -29.45 0.78
CA LYS A 143 -7.04 -29.39 0.94
C LYS A 143 -6.48 -28.20 0.19
N HIS A 144 -6.95 -27.95 -1.04
CA HIS A 144 -6.51 -26.80 -1.83
C HIS A 144 -6.89 -25.47 -1.16
N ARG A 145 -8.15 -25.34 -0.71
CA ARG A 145 -8.61 -24.16 0.05
C ARG A 145 -7.76 -23.91 1.30
N ARG A 146 -7.43 -24.98 2.04
CA ARG A 146 -6.57 -24.87 3.22
C ARG A 146 -5.14 -24.44 2.87
N ALA A 147 -4.60 -24.93 1.74
CA ALA A 147 -3.29 -24.54 1.27
C ALA A 147 -3.24 -23.03 0.92
N ILE A 148 -4.22 -22.53 0.19
CA ILE A 148 -4.35 -21.08 -0.11
C ILE A 148 -4.45 -20.28 1.20
N HIS A 149 -5.31 -20.70 2.12
CA HIS A 149 -5.48 -20.01 3.40
C HIS A 149 -4.17 -19.90 4.19
N ASN A 150 -3.43 -21.00 4.31
CA ASN A 150 -2.14 -21.00 4.99
C ASN A 150 -1.10 -20.15 4.25
N ALA A 151 -1.05 -20.24 2.92
CA ALA A 151 -0.11 -19.45 2.11
C ALA A 151 -0.32 -17.95 2.30
N ILE A 152 -1.58 -17.49 2.39
CA ILE A 152 -1.91 -16.09 2.64
C ILE A 152 -1.46 -15.65 4.03
N LEU A 153 -1.69 -16.48 5.06
CA LEU A 153 -1.21 -16.17 6.40
C LEU A 153 0.30 -16.00 6.43
N PHE A 154 1.05 -16.96 5.82
CA PHE A 154 2.50 -16.84 5.70
C PHE A 154 2.91 -15.58 4.92
N ALA A 155 2.24 -15.32 3.80
CA ALA A 155 2.52 -14.15 2.98
C ALA A 155 2.36 -12.84 3.79
N VAL A 156 1.29 -12.70 4.57
CA VAL A 156 1.03 -11.48 5.35
C VAL A 156 2.05 -11.31 6.47
N PHE A 157 2.25 -12.35 7.29
CA PHE A 157 3.10 -12.23 8.49
C PHE A 157 4.61 -12.21 8.20
N LEU A 158 5.05 -12.77 7.08
CA LEU A 158 6.46 -12.74 6.65
C LEU A 158 6.75 -11.68 5.59
N PHE A 159 5.76 -10.88 5.21
CA PHE A 159 5.95 -9.88 4.17
C PHE A 159 6.76 -8.68 4.71
N PRO A 160 7.96 -8.39 4.15
CA PRO A 160 8.84 -7.36 4.68
C PRO A 160 8.18 -5.97 4.86
N PRO A 161 7.29 -5.49 3.97
CA PRO A 161 6.56 -4.23 4.17
C PRO A 161 5.68 -4.22 5.42
N ILE A 162 5.04 -5.34 5.74
CA ILE A 162 4.25 -5.47 6.97
C ILE A 162 5.15 -5.38 8.19
N LEU A 163 6.27 -6.12 8.19
CA LEU A 163 7.25 -6.09 9.27
C LEU A 163 7.83 -4.69 9.45
N ALA A 164 8.20 -4.02 8.35
CA ALA A 164 8.66 -2.63 8.38
C ALA A 164 7.60 -1.68 8.95
N SER A 165 6.34 -1.84 8.57
CA SER A 165 5.23 -1.05 9.11
C SER A 165 5.09 -1.22 10.63
N LEU A 166 5.20 -2.47 11.14
CA LEU A 166 5.12 -2.76 12.57
C LEU A 166 6.33 -2.21 13.34
N THR A 167 7.55 -2.37 12.80
CA THR A 167 8.78 -1.91 13.48
C THR A 167 8.91 -0.39 13.51
N LEU A 168 8.39 0.29 12.48
CA LEU A 168 8.44 1.75 12.38
C LEU A 168 7.18 2.44 12.93
N GLY A 169 6.18 1.69 13.40
CA GLY A 169 4.92 2.26 13.85
C GLY A 169 4.09 2.90 12.72
N GLN A 170 4.32 2.48 11.46
CA GLN A 170 3.69 3.06 10.28
C GLN A 170 2.24 2.59 10.07
N LYS A 171 1.44 3.46 9.47
CA LYS A 171 0.00 3.27 9.20
C LYS A 171 -0.31 2.39 7.99
N SER A 172 0.69 1.85 7.31
CA SER A 172 0.49 1.17 6.03
C SER A 172 -0.42 -0.06 6.13
N VAL A 173 -0.40 -0.74 7.29
CA VAL A 173 -1.36 -1.82 7.58
C VAL A 173 -2.79 -1.31 7.68
N LEU A 174 -3.01 -0.12 8.27
CA LEU A 174 -4.33 0.51 8.29
C LEU A 174 -4.81 0.83 6.86
N TRP A 175 -3.93 1.35 6.03
CA TRP A 175 -4.25 1.59 4.61
C TRP A 175 -4.60 0.29 3.89
N LEU A 176 -3.87 -0.80 4.14
CA LEU A 176 -4.19 -2.12 3.59
C LEU A 176 -5.58 -2.60 4.02
N VAL A 177 -5.94 -2.46 5.30
CA VAL A 177 -7.27 -2.84 5.82
C VAL A 177 -8.38 -2.06 5.13
N LEU A 178 -8.23 -0.73 5.01
CA LEU A 178 -9.22 0.12 4.34
C LEU A 178 -9.34 -0.22 2.85
N PHE A 179 -8.21 -0.49 2.20
CA PHE A 179 -8.15 -0.88 0.80
C PHE A 179 -8.82 -2.24 0.55
N ASN A 180 -8.54 -3.24 1.40
CA ASN A 180 -9.20 -4.54 1.37
C ASN A 180 -10.71 -4.43 1.61
N SER A 181 -11.13 -3.59 2.58
CA SER A 181 -12.55 -3.33 2.86
C SER A 181 -13.25 -2.72 1.66
N THR A 182 -12.62 -1.71 1.04
CA THR A 182 -13.10 -1.11 -0.21
C THR A 182 -13.31 -2.16 -1.29
N TRP A 183 -12.30 -3.01 -1.48
CA TRP A 183 -12.35 -4.05 -2.51
C TRP A 183 -13.43 -5.10 -2.24
N GLN A 184 -13.58 -5.55 -0.99
CA GLN A 184 -14.67 -6.45 -0.59
C GLN A 184 -16.06 -5.86 -0.85
N LEU A 185 -16.24 -4.56 -0.58
CA LEU A 185 -17.50 -3.86 -0.84
C LEU A 185 -17.79 -3.76 -2.34
N LEU A 186 -16.77 -3.51 -3.17
CA LEU A 186 -16.91 -3.54 -4.63
C LEU A 186 -17.30 -4.95 -5.12
N LEU A 187 -16.63 -6.00 -4.63
CA LEU A 187 -16.97 -7.39 -4.93
C LEU A 187 -18.40 -7.77 -4.49
N ASN A 188 -18.91 -7.12 -3.44
CA ASN A 188 -20.28 -7.27 -2.95
C ASN A 188 -21.29 -6.38 -3.70
N LYS A 189 -20.88 -5.72 -4.80
CA LYS A 189 -21.74 -4.81 -5.58
C LYS A 189 -22.30 -3.63 -4.74
N ARG A 190 -21.51 -3.14 -3.78
CA ARG A 190 -21.83 -1.99 -2.91
C ARG A 190 -20.90 -0.80 -3.20
N PRO A 191 -20.93 -0.22 -4.41
CA PRO A 191 -19.95 0.79 -4.82
C PRO A 191 -20.02 2.08 -3.99
N LEU A 192 -21.19 2.52 -3.56
CA LEU A 192 -21.32 3.71 -2.72
C LEU A 192 -20.62 3.52 -1.36
N SER A 193 -20.88 2.40 -0.68
CA SER A 193 -20.22 2.07 0.60
C SER A 193 -18.71 1.88 0.43
N ALA A 194 -18.29 1.28 -0.70
CA ALA A 194 -16.88 1.16 -1.05
C ALA A 194 -16.22 2.54 -1.19
N GLY A 195 -16.92 3.50 -1.83
CA GLY A 195 -16.48 4.87 -1.94
C GLY A 195 -16.31 5.54 -0.58
N PHE A 196 -17.26 5.39 0.34
CA PHE A 196 -17.16 5.94 1.70
C PHE A 196 -15.90 5.45 2.42
N VAL A 197 -15.63 4.16 2.38
CA VAL A 197 -14.42 3.60 3.00
C VAL A 197 -13.16 4.07 2.29
N PHE A 198 -13.19 4.12 0.95
CA PHE A 198 -12.06 4.60 0.16
C PHE A 198 -11.71 6.06 0.43
N GLY A 199 -12.72 6.91 0.64
CA GLY A 199 -12.52 8.32 0.95
C GLY A 199 -11.69 8.58 2.21
N LEU A 200 -11.67 7.64 3.18
CA LEU A 200 -10.81 7.72 4.37
C LEU A 200 -9.31 7.70 4.01
N LEU A 201 -8.98 7.09 2.86
CA LEU A 201 -7.60 7.03 2.36
C LEU A 201 -7.10 8.38 1.84
N SER A 202 -7.97 9.37 1.72
CA SER A 202 -7.61 10.75 1.31
C SER A 202 -6.66 11.45 2.28
N ILE A 203 -6.50 10.93 3.50
CA ILE A 203 -5.47 11.36 4.46
C ILE A 203 -4.05 11.14 3.90
N LYS A 204 -3.86 10.15 3.02
CA LYS A 204 -2.62 9.93 2.26
C LYS A 204 -2.94 9.94 0.75
N PRO A 205 -3.33 11.09 0.17
CA PRO A 205 -3.89 11.17 -1.18
C PRO A 205 -2.91 10.69 -2.25
N THR A 206 -1.62 10.81 -1.99
CA THR A 206 -0.55 10.44 -2.91
C THR A 206 -0.53 8.97 -3.30
N LEU A 207 -1.10 8.07 -2.49
CA LEU A 207 -1.17 6.64 -2.79
C LEU A 207 -2.47 6.20 -3.47
N PHE A 208 -3.51 7.04 -3.43
CA PHE A 208 -4.86 6.60 -3.80
C PHE A 208 -5.54 7.43 -4.88
N PHE A 209 -4.86 8.43 -5.45
CA PHE A 209 -5.46 9.36 -6.41
C PHE A 209 -5.87 8.70 -7.74
N LEU A 210 -5.12 7.69 -8.21
CA LEU A 210 -5.32 7.12 -9.55
C LEU A 210 -6.51 6.14 -9.60
N LEU A 211 -6.72 5.33 -8.57
CA LEU A 211 -7.79 4.33 -8.57
C LEU A 211 -9.21 4.92 -8.71
N PRO A 212 -9.59 6.02 -8.04
CA PRO A 212 -10.89 6.64 -8.27
C PRO A 212 -11.09 7.11 -9.70
N LEU A 213 -10.06 7.67 -10.33
CA LEU A 213 -10.12 8.12 -11.71
C LEU A 213 -10.34 6.96 -12.67
N VAL A 214 -9.64 5.85 -12.43
CA VAL A 214 -9.80 4.62 -13.22
C VAL A 214 -11.20 4.02 -13.03
N LEU A 215 -11.74 3.98 -11.82
CA LEU A 215 -13.10 3.48 -11.56
C LEU A 215 -14.17 4.42 -12.12
N LEU A 216 -13.95 5.74 -12.07
CA LEU A 216 -14.84 6.73 -12.68
C LEU A 216 -14.91 6.54 -14.19
N SER A 217 -13.76 6.34 -14.86
CA SER A 217 -13.71 6.07 -16.30
C SER A 217 -14.46 4.79 -16.72
N ARG A 218 -14.66 3.87 -15.77
CA ARG A 218 -15.45 2.64 -15.95
C ARG A 218 -16.92 2.79 -15.56
N GLY A 219 -17.38 4.02 -15.30
CA GLY A 219 -18.77 4.31 -14.98
C GLY A 219 -19.17 4.04 -13.52
N GLN A 220 -18.20 3.86 -12.61
CA GLN A 220 -18.46 3.63 -11.18
C GLN A 220 -18.80 4.94 -10.44
N LEU A 221 -19.82 5.66 -10.91
CA LEU A 221 -20.24 6.97 -10.37
C LEU A 221 -20.61 6.90 -8.89
N LYS A 222 -21.29 5.83 -8.45
CA LYS A 222 -21.67 5.67 -7.03
C LYS A 222 -20.44 5.54 -6.13
N PHE A 223 -19.39 4.87 -6.60
CA PHE A 223 -18.12 4.79 -5.88
C PHE A 223 -17.49 6.17 -5.73
N PHE A 224 -17.41 6.91 -6.86
CA PHE A 224 -16.84 8.24 -6.86
C PHE A 224 -17.63 9.20 -5.94
N LEU A 225 -18.96 9.15 -5.98
CA LEU A 225 -19.83 9.94 -5.10
C LEU A 225 -19.56 9.64 -3.61
N GLY A 226 -19.50 8.36 -3.22
CA GLY A 226 -19.20 7.97 -1.84
C GLY A 226 -17.83 8.48 -1.38
N ALA A 227 -16.79 8.31 -2.23
CA ALA A 227 -15.46 8.82 -1.93
C ALA A 227 -15.44 10.35 -1.78
N SER A 228 -16.09 11.07 -2.69
CA SER A 228 -16.18 12.54 -2.64
C SER A 228 -16.89 13.03 -1.38
N ILE A 229 -17.99 12.41 -0.97
CA ILE A 229 -18.69 12.78 0.27
C ILE A 229 -17.74 12.62 1.48
N THR A 230 -17.04 11.50 1.59
CA THR A 230 -16.10 11.31 2.72
C THR A 230 -14.96 12.32 2.68
N VAL A 231 -14.37 12.57 1.50
CA VAL A 231 -13.30 13.57 1.35
C VAL A 231 -13.80 14.96 1.76
N VAL A 232 -14.95 15.38 1.24
CA VAL A 232 -15.52 16.69 1.59
C VAL A 232 -15.83 16.80 3.08
N THR A 233 -16.36 15.74 3.69
CA THR A 233 -16.66 15.74 5.14
C THR A 233 -15.38 15.82 5.96
N LEU A 234 -14.36 15.04 5.63
CA LEU A 234 -13.10 15.02 6.39
C LEU A 234 -12.32 16.34 6.23
N TRP A 235 -12.09 16.75 4.98
CA TRP A 235 -11.30 17.95 4.71
C TRP A 235 -12.07 19.23 5.05
N GLY A 236 -13.37 19.29 4.71
CA GLY A 236 -14.24 20.40 5.09
C GLY A 236 -14.41 20.50 6.59
N GLY A 237 -14.62 19.37 7.28
CA GLY A 237 -14.64 19.33 8.75
C GLY A 237 -13.31 19.83 9.35
N GLY A 238 -12.19 19.41 8.81
CA GLY A 238 -10.87 19.89 9.23
C GLY A 238 -10.70 21.40 9.02
N LEU A 239 -11.18 21.95 7.89
CA LEU A 239 -11.17 23.40 7.63
C LEU A 239 -12.02 24.20 8.62
N LEU A 240 -13.09 23.60 9.15
CA LEU A 240 -13.93 24.23 10.16
C LEU A 240 -13.36 24.13 11.58
N LEU A 241 -12.58 23.07 11.86
CA LEU A 241 -12.05 22.79 13.20
C LEU A 241 -10.70 23.45 13.48
N LEU A 242 -9.92 23.74 12.45
CA LEU A 242 -8.55 24.26 12.58
C LEU A 242 -8.42 25.64 11.93
N PRO A 243 -7.55 26.50 12.49
CA PRO A 243 -7.25 27.82 11.93
C PRO A 243 -6.72 27.75 10.49
N THR A 244 -6.97 28.82 9.73
CA THR A 244 -6.48 28.95 8.33
C THR A 244 -4.96 28.84 8.23
N GLU A 245 -4.24 29.37 9.22
CA GLU A 245 -2.78 29.34 9.32
C GLU A 245 -2.25 27.91 9.31
N THR A 246 -2.94 26.99 9.98
CA THR A 246 -2.58 25.54 9.95
C THR A 246 -2.61 24.97 8.54
N TRP A 247 -3.62 25.35 7.76
CA TRP A 247 -3.77 24.88 6.39
C TRP A 247 -2.76 25.54 5.43
N LEU A 248 -2.47 26.83 5.64
CA LEU A 248 -1.43 27.52 4.88
C LEU A 248 -0.05 26.89 5.15
N GLY A 249 0.29 26.61 6.41
CA GLY A 249 1.51 25.89 6.77
C GLY A 249 1.59 24.50 6.11
N PHE A 250 0.49 23.75 6.10
CA PHE A 250 0.44 22.47 5.38
C PHE A 250 0.71 22.64 3.88
N LEU A 251 0.13 23.65 3.23
CA LEU A 251 0.34 23.89 1.80
C LEU A 251 1.80 24.27 1.49
N GLU A 252 2.45 24.99 2.37
CA GLU A 252 3.87 25.32 2.24
C GLU A 252 4.72 24.07 2.34
N VAL A 253 4.47 23.21 3.33
CA VAL A 253 5.12 21.90 3.48
C VAL A 253 4.88 21.02 2.26
N ALA A 254 3.66 20.93 1.77
CA ALA A 254 3.30 20.12 0.62
C ALA A 254 4.00 20.61 -0.67
N ARG A 255 4.16 21.92 -0.85
CA ARG A 255 4.91 22.51 -1.97
C ARG A 255 6.42 22.30 -1.83
N GLY A 256 6.94 22.43 -0.62
CA GLY A 256 8.34 22.29 -0.28
C GLY A 256 8.79 20.85 -0.01
N SER A 257 7.95 19.86 -0.25
CA SER A 257 8.26 18.46 0.11
C SER A 257 9.54 17.91 -0.53
N SER A 258 9.98 18.47 -1.66
CA SER A 258 11.28 18.15 -2.26
C SER A 258 12.47 18.71 -1.46
N THR A 259 12.31 19.81 -0.72
CA THR A 259 13.35 20.38 0.14
C THR A 259 13.51 19.59 1.44
N TYR A 260 12.48 18.86 1.88
CA TYR A 260 12.59 17.93 3.01
C TYR A 260 13.55 16.76 2.74
N ALA A 261 13.86 16.49 1.50
CA ALA A 261 14.87 15.50 1.12
C ALA A 261 16.26 15.76 1.73
N SER A 262 16.55 17.01 2.09
CA SER A 262 17.81 17.41 2.76
C SER A 262 17.72 17.33 4.29
N VAL A 263 16.55 17.07 4.86
CA VAL A 263 16.36 16.97 6.31
C VAL A 263 16.83 15.62 6.81
N ASN A 264 17.68 15.60 7.83
CA ASN A 264 18.13 14.39 8.50
C ASN A 264 16.92 13.59 9.02
N GLY A 265 16.80 12.33 8.60
CA GLY A 265 15.67 11.44 8.92
C GLY A 265 14.73 11.20 7.74
N TYR A 266 14.79 12.01 6.68
CA TYR A 266 14.02 11.74 5.46
C TYR A 266 14.79 10.76 4.56
N ARG A 267 14.31 9.51 4.54
CA ARG A 267 14.99 8.38 3.88
C ARG A 267 14.52 8.24 2.42
N LEU A 268 15.11 9.01 1.50
CA LEU A 268 14.85 8.89 0.06
C LEU A 268 15.20 7.51 -0.51
N ASP A 269 16.21 6.87 0.07
CA ASP A 269 16.65 5.52 -0.28
C ASP A 269 15.56 4.44 -0.03
N TRP A 270 14.59 4.72 0.83
CA TRP A 270 13.43 3.85 1.07
C TRP A 270 12.23 4.18 0.19
N SER A 271 12.34 5.20 -0.63
CA SER A 271 11.26 5.66 -1.50
C SER A 271 11.11 4.75 -2.72
N CYS A 272 9.86 4.41 -3.07
CA CYS A 272 9.52 3.53 -4.18
C CYS A 272 9.06 4.28 -5.43
N ASN A 273 9.42 5.56 -5.57
CA ASN A 273 8.93 6.45 -6.62
C ASN A 273 10.03 6.87 -7.60
N LEU A 274 9.61 7.50 -8.70
CA LEU A 274 10.53 8.05 -9.70
C LEU A 274 11.36 9.23 -9.18
N LEU A 275 10.88 9.90 -8.13
CA LEU A 275 11.61 11.00 -7.50
C LEU A 275 12.94 10.52 -6.91
N ALA A 276 12.95 9.33 -6.27
CA ALA A 276 14.17 8.74 -5.75
C ALA A 276 15.21 8.48 -6.85
N LEU A 277 14.76 8.01 -8.03
CA LEU A 277 15.65 7.86 -9.20
C LEU A 277 16.21 9.20 -9.68
N ALA A 278 15.37 10.25 -9.69
CA ALA A 278 15.81 11.57 -10.08
C ALA A 278 16.86 12.15 -9.13
N TYR A 279 16.75 11.91 -7.83
CA TYR A 279 17.75 12.34 -6.85
C TYR A 279 19.06 11.55 -6.92
N ALA A 280 19.00 10.28 -7.32
CA ALA A 280 20.20 9.46 -7.52
C ALA A 280 20.99 9.81 -8.80
N SER A 281 20.42 10.62 -9.72
CA SER A 281 21.03 10.95 -11.00
C SER A 281 21.65 12.35 -10.98
N PRO A 282 22.90 12.54 -11.45
CA PRO A 282 23.59 13.83 -11.48
C PRO A 282 23.15 14.78 -12.60
N ILE A 283 22.07 14.49 -13.34
CA ILE A 283 21.74 15.17 -14.60
C ILE A 283 20.66 16.24 -14.39
N SER A 284 20.92 17.45 -14.91
CA SER A 284 20.02 18.62 -14.89
C SER A 284 18.68 18.45 -15.62
N TYR A 285 18.49 17.37 -16.39
CA TYR A 285 17.27 17.02 -17.11
C TYR A 285 16.21 16.27 -16.27
N GLN A 286 16.45 16.11 -14.99
CA GLN A 286 15.68 15.26 -14.08
C GLN A 286 14.18 15.61 -14.04
N ALA A 287 13.85 16.89 -14.00
CA ALA A 287 12.43 17.31 -13.93
C ALA A 287 11.65 16.96 -15.22
N TRP A 288 12.28 17.16 -16.38
CA TRP A 288 11.66 16.88 -17.69
C TRP A 288 11.48 15.39 -17.94
N LEU A 289 12.50 14.58 -17.67
CA LEU A 289 12.44 13.12 -17.77
C LEU A 289 11.38 12.56 -16.81
N LYS A 290 11.34 13.05 -15.58
CA LYS A 290 10.34 12.68 -14.59
C LYS A 290 8.92 12.94 -15.10
N GLN A 291 8.66 14.17 -15.56
CA GLN A 291 7.31 14.57 -15.97
C GLN A 291 6.85 13.82 -17.23
N SER A 292 7.73 13.67 -18.22
CA SER A 292 7.43 12.93 -19.45
C SER A 292 7.18 11.45 -19.18
N PHE A 293 8.01 10.82 -18.37
CA PHE A 293 7.87 9.40 -18.01
C PHE A 293 6.62 9.17 -17.16
N CYS A 294 6.31 10.04 -16.21
CA CYS A 294 5.08 10.00 -15.43
C CYS A 294 3.84 10.12 -16.30
N THR A 295 3.86 11.05 -17.26
CA THR A 295 2.75 11.25 -18.19
C THR A 295 2.54 10.02 -19.08
N ILE A 296 3.62 9.46 -19.64
CA ILE A 296 3.57 8.25 -20.47
C ILE A 296 3.01 7.07 -19.67
N LEU A 297 3.47 6.87 -18.44
CA LEU A 297 2.98 5.78 -17.58
C LEU A 297 1.50 5.98 -17.20
N ALA A 298 1.09 7.21 -16.87
CA ALA A 298 -0.29 7.50 -16.55
C ALA A 298 -1.21 7.26 -17.76
N ILE A 299 -0.81 7.72 -18.96
CA ILE A 299 -1.53 7.47 -20.22
C ILE A 299 -1.59 5.98 -20.51
N TYR A 300 -0.47 5.25 -20.40
CA TYR A 300 -0.43 3.81 -20.58
C TYR A 300 -1.35 3.08 -19.60
N CYS A 301 -1.34 3.46 -18.34
CA CYS A 301 -2.23 2.89 -17.32
C CYS A 301 -3.71 3.14 -17.67
N LEU A 302 -4.04 4.36 -18.06
CA LEU A 302 -5.41 4.71 -18.48
C LEU A 302 -5.83 3.89 -19.70
N ILE A 303 -5.02 3.82 -20.76
CA ILE A 303 -5.29 3.00 -21.96
C ILE A 303 -5.53 1.55 -21.54
N CYS A 304 -4.66 0.99 -20.69
CA CYS A 304 -4.78 -0.37 -20.19
C CYS A 304 -6.06 -0.61 -19.39
N CYS A 305 -6.57 0.38 -18.69
CA CYS A 305 -7.78 0.28 -17.89
C CYS A 305 -9.06 0.50 -18.72
N PHE A 306 -8.98 1.29 -19.80
CA PHE A 306 -10.12 1.58 -20.67
C PHE A 306 -10.58 0.40 -21.55
N GLU A 307 -9.73 -0.61 -21.76
CA GLU A 307 -10.11 -1.77 -22.56
C GLU A 307 -11.28 -2.57 -21.94
N LYS A 308 -12.37 -2.61 -22.68
CA LYS A 308 -13.64 -3.32 -22.43
C LYS A 308 -14.40 -2.93 -21.15
N ARG A 309 -15.47 -2.19 -21.37
CA ARG A 309 -16.51 -1.81 -20.39
C ARG A 309 -17.31 -2.98 -19.81
N ASN A 310 -17.01 -4.24 -20.13
CA ASN A 310 -17.88 -5.38 -19.80
C ASN A 310 -17.71 -5.96 -18.38
N THR A 311 -16.83 -5.41 -17.55
CA THR A 311 -16.72 -5.81 -16.13
C THR A 311 -16.73 -4.59 -15.25
N ASP A 312 -17.65 -4.55 -14.28
CA ASP A 312 -17.83 -3.42 -13.36
C ASP A 312 -16.62 -3.19 -12.43
N ILE A 313 -15.75 -4.18 -12.26
CA ILE A 313 -14.60 -4.17 -11.35
C ILE A 313 -13.32 -4.49 -12.14
N LEU A 314 -12.20 -3.92 -11.71
CA LEU A 314 -10.88 -4.23 -12.27
C LEU A 314 -10.50 -5.70 -11.98
N SER A 315 -9.83 -6.35 -12.94
CA SER A 315 -9.16 -7.61 -12.65
C SER A 315 -7.98 -7.38 -11.69
N PRO A 316 -7.54 -8.41 -10.94
CA PRO A 316 -6.39 -8.28 -10.04
C PRO A 316 -5.13 -7.78 -10.71
N GLU A 317 -4.87 -8.19 -11.97
CA GLU A 317 -3.72 -7.74 -12.76
C GLU A 317 -3.81 -6.25 -13.10
N LYS A 318 -5.01 -5.75 -13.44
CA LYS A 318 -5.23 -4.33 -13.69
C LYS A 318 -5.11 -3.50 -12.40
N LEU A 319 -5.58 -4.06 -11.28
CA LEU A 319 -5.39 -3.42 -9.98
C LEU A 319 -3.90 -3.34 -9.61
N LEU A 320 -3.14 -4.41 -9.86
CA LEU A 320 -1.69 -4.42 -9.67
C LEU A 320 -1.02 -3.34 -10.54
N LEU A 321 -1.42 -3.21 -11.80
CA LEU A 321 -0.93 -2.18 -12.71
C LEU A 321 -1.22 -0.76 -12.18
N VAL A 322 -2.45 -0.50 -11.74
CA VAL A 322 -2.84 0.79 -11.15
C VAL A 322 -1.99 1.13 -9.94
N LEU A 323 -1.75 0.16 -9.05
CA LEU A 323 -0.88 0.37 -7.89
C LEU A 323 0.57 0.64 -8.30
N CYS A 324 1.13 -0.13 -9.26
CA CYS A 324 2.49 0.12 -9.76
C CYS A 324 2.65 1.57 -10.25
N VAL A 325 1.73 2.03 -11.07
CA VAL A 325 1.77 3.40 -11.60
C VAL A 325 1.54 4.42 -10.49
N THR A 326 0.62 4.17 -9.56
CA THR A 326 0.38 5.05 -8.40
C THR A 326 1.66 5.22 -7.57
N PHE A 327 2.36 4.13 -7.28
CA PHE A 327 3.59 4.17 -6.48
C PHE A 327 4.72 4.91 -7.20
N LEU A 328 4.87 4.70 -8.50
CA LEU A 328 5.87 5.41 -9.30
C LEU A 328 5.62 6.92 -9.35
N LEU A 329 4.35 7.33 -9.43
CA LEU A 329 3.96 8.74 -9.51
C LEU A 329 3.89 9.42 -8.14
N SER A 330 3.67 8.68 -7.07
CA SER A 330 3.51 9.22 -5.72
C SER A 330 4.81 9.86 -5.22
N PRO A 331 4.81 11.10 -4.76
CA PRO A 331 6.01 11.73 -4.19
C PRO A 331 6.43 11.09 -2.86
N HIS A 332 5.52 10.42 -2.15
CA HIS A 332 5.71 9.88 -0.80
C HIS A 332 5.24 8.42 -0.71
N ALA A 333 5.74 7.55 -1.60
CA ALA A 333 5.54 6.12 -1.51
C ALA A 333 6.82 5.45 -0.97
N TYR A 334 6.70 4.74 0.13
CA TYR A 334 7.80 4.07 0.81
C TYR A 334 7.66 2.55 0.79
N SER A 335 8.75 1.86 1.12
CA SER A 335 8.81 0.38 1.10
C SER A 335 7.74 -0.29 1.95
N TYR A 336 7.37 0.27 3.09
CA TYR A 336 6.30 -0.26 3.94
C TYR A 336 4.91 -0.11 3.30
N ASP A 337 4.68 0.86 2.44
CA ASP A 337 3.41 1.04 1.72
C ASP A 337 3.18 -0.06 0.66
N LEU A 338 4.24 -0.75 0.24
CA LEU A 338 4.13 -1.90 -0.68
C LEU A 338 3.27 -3.04 -0.13
N CYS A 339 2.88 -3.00 1.15
CA CYS A 339 1.90 -3.94 1.71
C CYS A 339 0.57 -3.94 0.93
N LEU A 340 0.20 -2.83 0.27
CA LEU A 340 -1.00 -2.72 -0.55
C LEU A 340 -0.99 -3.68 -1.75
N PHE A 341 0.19 -4.09 -2.21
CA PHE A 341 0.35 -5.05 -3.30
C PHE A 341 -0.12 -6.46 -2.92
N LEU A 342 -0.24 -6.77 -1.62
CA LEU A 342 -0.77 -8.05 -1.18
C LEU A 342 -2.16 -8.32 -1.73
N LEU A 343 -3.03 -7.32 -1.84
CA LEU A 343 -4.39 -7.50 -2.35
C LEU A 343 -4.41 -8.07 -3.78
N PRO A 344 -3.83 -7.42 -4.80
CA PRO A 344 -3.84 -7.99 -6.14
C PRO A 344 -3.00 -9.26 -6.25
N ILE A 345 -1.84 -9.37 -5.58
CA ILE A 345 -0.97 -10.54 -5.64
C ILE A 345 -1.68 -11.78 -5.07
N VAL A 346 -2.34 -11.66 -3.92
CA VAL A 346 -3.12 -12.75 -3.31
C VAL A 346 -4.31 -13.13 -4.19
N SER A 347 -4.95 -12.16 -4.83
CA SER A 347 -6.06 -12.41 -5.77
C SER A 347 -5.59 -13.15 -7.03
N ILE A 348 -4.41 -12.79 -7.58
CA ILE A 348 -3.77 -13.50 -8.69
C ILE A 348 -3.34 -14.91 -8.24
N PHE A 349 -2.76 -15.02 -7.04
CA PHE A 349 -2.36 -16.32 -6.48
C PHE A 349 -3.54 -17.28 -6.37
N ALA A 350 -4.70 -16.81 -5.96
CA ALA A 350 -5.90 -17.61 -5.83
C ALA A 350 -6.42 -18.14 -7.19
N GLN A 351 -6.18 -17.40 -8.29
CA GLN A 351 -6.54 -17.81 -9.65
C GLN A 351 -5.43 -18.63 -10.32
N GLN A 352 -4.19 -18.22 -10.13
CA GLN A 352 -3.00 -18.76 -10.78
C GLN A 352 -1.84 -18.86 -9.77
N PRO A 353 -1.78 -19.92 -8.94
CA PRO A 353 -0.85 -20.00 -7.82
C PRO A 353 0.63 -19.78 -8.19
N ARG A 354 1.06 -20.31 -9.35
CA ARG A 354 2.46 -20.14 -9.81
C ARG A 354 2.79 -18.69 -10.11
N VAL A 355 1.88 -17.98 -10.77
CA VAL A 355 2.06 -16.56 -11.18
C VAL A 355 2.06 -15.67 -9.94
N GLY A 356 1.09 -15.83 -9.05
CA GLY A 356 1.01 -15.07 -7.81
C GLY A 356 2.21 -15.29 -6.89
N PHE A 357 2.71 -16.54 -6.82
CA PHE A 357 3.92 -16.85 -6.07
C PHE A 357 5.16 -16.13 -6.62
N VAL A 358 5.30 -16.10 -7.96
CA VAL A 358 6.41 -15.37 -8.60
C VAL A 358 6.37 -13.89 -8.27
N TYR A 359 5.20 -13.25 -8.35
CA TYR A 359 5.07 -11.83 -7.97
C TYR A 359 5.43 -11.60 -6.50
N PHE A 360 4.93 -12.45 -5.61
CA PHE A 360 5.23 -12.34 -4.18
C PHE A 360 6.74 -12.52 -3.91
N ALA A 361 7.36 -13.54 -4.50
CA ALA A 361 8.78 -13.82 -4.32
C ALA A 361 9.66 -12.68 -4.86
N LEU A 362 9.37 -12.19 -6.06
CA LEU A 362 10.10 -11.05 -6.64
C LEU A 362 9.99 -9.80 -5.76
N LEU A 363 8.79 -9.49 -5.26
CA LEU A 363 8.56 -8.36 -4.39
C LEU A 363 9.30 -8.53 -3.06
N ALA A 364 9.21 -9.70 -2.43
CA ALA A 364 9.88 -9.97 -1.17
C ALA A 364 11.41 -9.93 -1.30
N ILE A 365 11.97 -10.54 -2.35
CA ILE A 365 13.41 -10.53 -2.62
C ILE A 365 13.91 -9.11 -2.88
N ALA A 366 13.22 -8.34 -3.72
CA ALA A 366 13.64 -6.98 -4.04
C ALA A 366 13.63 -6.08 -2.81
N ILE A 367 12.63 -6.20 -1.92
CA ILE A 367 12.59 -5.43 -0.67
C ILE A 367 13.68 -5.93 0.29
N ALA A 368 13.89 -7.24 0.42
CA ALA A 368 14.93 -7.79 1.28
C ALA A 368 16.32 -7.37 0.81
N THR A 369 16.59 -7.38 -0.50
CA THR A 369 17.86 -6.91 -1.05
C THR A 369 18.05 -5.41 -0.86
N ALA A 370 17.01 -4.60 -1.07
CA ALA A 370 17.08 -3.17 -0.83
C ALA A 370 17.33 -2.84 0.64
N THR A 371 16.74 -3.59 1.59
CA THR A 371 16.98 -3.39 3.02
C THR A 371 18.35 -3.90 3.47
N ALA A 372 18.89 -4.94 2.84
CA ALA A 372 20.22 -5.50 3.15
C ALA A 372 21.38 -4.65 2.58
N PHE A 373 21.15 -4.02 1.42
CA PHE A 373 22.16 -3.22 0.71
C PHE A 373 21.80 -1.72 0.74
N LEU A 374 21.54 -1.20 1.91
CA LEU A 374 20.98 0.13 2.24
C LEU A 374 21.56 1.35 1.49
N ASN A 375 22.55 1.18 0.62
CA ASN A 375 23.21 2.29 -0.10
C ASN A 375 23.28 2.13 -1.63
N LEU A 376 22.70 1.07 -2.24
CA LEU A 376 23.00 0.79 -3.65
C LEU A 376 21.80 0.81 -4.61
N PHE A 377 20.56 0.66 -4.15
CA PHE A 377 19.42 0.61 -5.08
C PHE A 377 18.21 1.35 -4.53
N SER A 378 17.80 2.37 -5.27
CA SER A 378 16.48 2.97 -5.09
C SER A 378 15.40 1.92 -5.45
N LEU A 379 14.48 1.67 -4.54
CA LEU A 379 13.32 0.79 -4.67
C LEU A 379 12.37 1.06 -5.87
N PRO A 380 12.48 2.16 -6.64
CA PRO A 380 11.66 2.37 -7.84
C PRO A 380 11.78 1.30 -8.91
N ILE A 381 12.85 0.50 -8.91
CA ILE A 381 13.04 -0.61 -9.85
C ILE A 381 11.91 -1.63 -9.71
N LEU A 382 11.36 -1.80 -8.51
CA LEU A 382 10.38 -2.82 -8.23
C LEU A 382 9.02 -2.59 -8.88
N PRO A 383 8.36 -1.41 -8.74
CA PRO A 383 7.15 -1.13 -9.49
C PRO A 383 7.36 -1.19 -11.01
N VAL A 384 8.55 -0.81 -11.51
CA VAL A 384 8.90 -0.93 -12.94
C VAL A 384 8.97 -2.39 -13.37
N LEU A 385 9.64 -3.25 -12.60
CA LEU A 385 9.71 -4.69 -12.89
C LEU A 385 8.33 -5.34 -12.89
N LEU A 386 7.50 -5.02 -11.91
CA LEU A 386 6.13 -5.52 -11.86
C LEU A 386 5.30 -5.00 -13.04
N LEU A 387 5.47 -3.74 -13.42
CA LEU A 387 4.82 -3.15 -14.58
C LEU A 387 5.20 -3.90 -15.88
N VAL A 388 6.48 -4.18 -16.08
CA VAL A 388 7.00 -4.93 -17.24
C VAL A 388 6.42 -6.33 -17.26
N ILE A 389 6.43 -7.05 -16.14
CA ILE A 389 5.91 -8.41 -16.03
C ILE A 389 4.41 -8.46 -16.30
N VAL A 390 3.63 -7.53 -15.74
CA VAL A 390 2.17 -7.43 -16.00
C VAL A 390 1.90 -7.13 -17.46
N SER A 391 2.69 -6.24 -18.08
CA SER A 391 2.54 -5.90 -19.51
C SER A 391 2.87 -7.08 -20.43
N GLU A 392 3.92 -7.87 -20.12
CA GLU A 392 4.25 -9.09 -20.88
C GLU A 392 3.18 -10.16 -20.79
N LEU A 393 2.67 -10.42 -19.58
CA LEU A 393 1.59 -11.39 -19.39
C LEU A 393 0.33 -10.99 -20.17
N ARG A 394 0.05 -9.70 -20.21
CA ARG A 394 -1.08 -9.17 -20.96
C ARG A 394 -0.88 -9.31 -22.46
N LEU A 395 0.28 -8.99 -22.97
CA LEU A 395 0.61 -9.16 -24.38
C LEU A 395 0.42 -10.61 -24.82
N LYS A 396 0.92 -11.57 -24.02
CA LYS A 396 0.71 -13.00 -24.25
C LYS A 396 -0.77 -13.40 -24.26
N SER A 397 -1.57 -12.84 -23.33
CA SER A 397 -3.02 -13.12 -23.27
C SER A 397 -3.79 -12.53 -24.46
N LEU A 398 -3.38 -11.39 -24.96
CA LEU A 398 -3.97 -10.78 -26.15
C LEU A 398 -3.62 -11.57 -27.43
N LEU A 399 -2.38 -12.03 -27.55
CA LEU A 399 -1.93 -12.85 -28.67
C LEU A 399 -2.63 -14.21 -28.70
N SER A 400 -2.85 -14.85 -27.53
CA SER A 400 -3.58 -16.10 -27.44
C SER A 400 -5.06 -15.94 -27.85
N ARG A 401 -5.72 -14.88 -27.36
CA ARG A 401 -7.11 -14.55 -27.77
C ARG A 401 -7.24 -14.19 -29.25
N GLY A 402 -6.24 -13.51 -29.80
CA GLY A 402 -6.18 -13.22 -31.23
C GLY A 402 -6.13 -14.49 -32.07
N LYS A 403 -5.35 -15.50 -31.64
CA LYS A 403 -5.29 -16.82 -32.27
C LYS A 403 -6.61 -17.59 -32.15
N GLU A 404 -7.24 -17.59 -31.00
CA GLU A 404 -8.56 -18.24 -30.79
C GLU A 404 -9.65 -17.58 -31.62
N ASN A 405 -9.66 -16.25 -31.73
CA ASN A 405 -10.61 -15.53 -32.56
C ASN A 405 -10.36 -15.76 -34.05
N ALA A 406 -9.10 -15.81 -34.46
CA ALA A 406 -8.75 -16.15 -35.87
C ALA A 406 -9.16 -17.59 -36.22
N GLN A 407 -9.01 -18.54 -35.30
CA GLN A 407 -9.52 -19.92 -35.50
C GLN A 407 -11.05 -20.01 -35.53
N ARG A 408 -11.75 -19.16 -34.76
CA ARG A 408 -13.23 -19.10 -34.76
C ARG A 408 -13.79 -18.43 -35.98
N SER A 409 -13.05 -17.52 -36.60
CA SER A 409 -13.47 -16.77 -37.79
C SER A 409 -13.16 -17.49 -39.13
N ASN A 410 -12.41 -18.61 -39.07
CA ASN A 410 -12.12 -19.42 -40.26
C ASN A 410 -13.11 -20.60 -40.36
N PRO A 411 -14.13 -20.54 -41.20
CA PRO A 411 -15.17 -21.58 -41.35
C PRO A 411 -14.58 -22.92 -41.82
N GLU A 412 -13.48 -22.93 -42.54
CA GLU A 412 -12.84 -24.16 -43.03
C GLU A 412 -12.17 -25.01 -41.95
N ALA A 413 -11.70 -24.39 -40.84
CA ALA A 413 -11.13 -25.09 -39.73
C ALA A 413 -12.19 -25.88 -38.90
N LYS A 414 -13.48 -25.55 -39.04
CA LYS A 414 -14.59 -26.30 -38.43
C LYS A 414 -14.97 -27.56 -39.18
N LEU A 415 -14.74 -27.59 -40.48
CA LEU A 415 -15.08 -28.75 -41.34
C LEU A 415 -14.08 -29.91 -41.19
N SER A 416 -12.84 -29.65 -40.83
CA SER A 416 -11.82 -30.70 -40.66
C SER A 416 -11.96 -31.50 -39.35
N LEU A 417 -12.74 -31.02 -38.37
CA LEU A 417 -12.95 -31.71 -37.09
C LEU A 417 -14.21 -32.62 -37.09
N HIS A 418 -15.00 -32.62 -38.15
CA HIS A 418 -16.19 -33.44 -38.31
C HIS A 418 -16.14 -34.36 -39.52
N ALA A 419 -14.97 -34.67 -40.07
CA ALA A 419 -14.84 -35.74 -41.05
C ALA A 419 -15.09 -37.08 -40.31
N PRO A 420 -16.16 -37.83 -40.66
CA PRO A 420 -16.36 -39.12 -40.06
C PRO A 420 -15.25 -40.04 -40.54
N SER A 421 -14.60 -40.75 -39.61
CA SER A 421 -13.72 -41.87 -39.88
C SER A 421 -14.56 -43.02 -40.48
N ALA A 422 -14.92 -42.88 -41.75
CA ALA A 422 -15.36 -43.98 -42.58
C ALA A 422 -14.12 -44.52 -43.28
N TRP A 423 -13.81 -45.74 -42.91
CA TRP A 423 -13.31 -46.85 -43.73
C TRP A 423 -12.54 -47.81 -42.81
N GLN A 424 -13.29 -48.67 -42.12
CA GLN A 424 -12.85 -50.04 -41.89
C GLN A 424 -13.63 -50.90 -42.88
N PHE A 425 -12.92 -51.61 -43.71
CA PHE A 425 -13.35 -52.80 -44.44
C PHE A 425 -12.31 -53.90 -44.31
N PRO A 426 -12.70 -55.16 -44.63
CA PRO A 426 -12.85 -56.19 -43.59
C PRO A 426 -11.58 -56.98 -43.42
#